data_561237804e78a58ad071ee17381f413c
#
_entry.id   561237804e78a58ad071ee17381f413c
#
_cell.length_a   1.000
_cell.length_b   1.000
_cell.length_c   1.000
_cell.angle_alpha   90.00
_cell.angle_beta   90.00
_cell.angle_gamma   90.00
#
_symmetry.space_group_name_H-M   'P 1'
#
loop_
_entity.id
_entity.type
_entity.pdbx_description
1 polymer ?
#
loop_
_entity_poly.entity_id
_entity_poly.type
_entity_poly.pdbx_seq_one_letter_code
_entity_poly.pdbx_strand_id
1 'polypeptide(L)'
;MRASVLALAVAALTAACGPEQAQHTPTAQVAAGDASFADTFRTRLLDAKDGDVIEVPAGRYTFDRSLTLRVDGVTIRGAGPDKSVLSFKGQKAGAEGLLVNASRFTLENIAIEDSKGDGLKVNEGEHITIRNVRVEWTGGPSTKNGAYGLYPVKTRNVLIENSVAIGASDAGIYVGQSRDVIVRNSRAEFNVAGIEIENTVNADVYDNVATNNTGGILVFNMPALSQQGGAIRVFKNKVFKNNTANFGAKGTPVSSVPAGSGMVVNSNDDVEIFDNDISDNATTNIIVSSVYSTGYKDDKAAKDFDPYPERISIYGNRLKGGGDSPDGLDLKALKTAIYGLSGHFPDVLWDGYANKQRKEGPQICIRDVSGVVNADGPGSYKNPSQDTKPYECDLPKLPAIDLKRG
;
A
#
# COMPACT_ATOMS: atom_id res chain seq x y z
N MET A 1 31.76 -6.26 -68.35
CA MET A 1 30.60 -6.82 -67.59
C MET A 1 30.86 -6.64 -66.12
N ARG A 2 30.16 -5.67 -65.51
CA ARG A 2 30.28 -5.42 -64.07
C ARG A 2 29.05 -6.02 -63.41
N ALA A 3 29.24 -6.99 -62.51
CA ALA A 3 28.14 -7.53 -61.72
C ALA A 3 28.01 -6.74 -60.40
N SER A 4 26.85 -6.12 -60.21
CA SER A 4 26.49 -5.45 -58.97
C SER A 4 25.88 -6.46 -58.01
N VAL A 5 26.49 -6.63 -56.83
CA VAL A 5 25.95 -7.42 -55.73
C VAL A 5 25.08 -6.50 -54.88
N LEU A 6 23.80 -6.80 -54.86
CA LEU A 6 22.82 -6.12 -54.02
C LEU A 6 22.79 -6.82 -52.63
N ALA A 7 23.29 -6.13 -51.60
CA ALA A 7 23.20 -6.61 -50.21
C ALA A 7 21.87 -6.19 -49.64
N LEU A 8 20.97 -7.15 -49.36
CA LEU A 8 19.75 -6.96 -48.61
C LEU A 8 20.09 -6.94 -47.11
N ALA A 9 20.00 -5.78 -46.47
CA ALA A 9 20.03 -5.67 -45.02
C ALA A 9 18.65 -5.97 -44.48
N VAL A 10 18.48 -7.11 -43.84
CA VAL A 10 17.29 -7.45 -43.06
C VAL A 10 17.44 -6.82 -41.68
N ALA A 11 16.78 -5.71 -41.41
CA ALA A 11 16.66 -5.14 -40.10
C ALA A 11 15.59 -5.95 -39.32
N ALA A 12 16.04 -6.82 -38.41
CA ALA A 12 15.16 -7.48 -37.46
C ALA A 12 14.76 -6.46 -36.40
N LEU A 13 13.55 -5.90 -36.49
CA LEU A 13 12.92 -5.21 -35.39
C LEU A 13 12.47 -6.25 -34.35
N THR A 14 13.28 -6.46 -33.34
CA THR A 14 12.83 -7.12 -32.11
C THR A 14 12.03 -6.09 -31.30
N ALA A 15 10.73 -6.05 -31.48
CA ALA A 15 9.84 -5.38 -30.54
C ALA A 15 9.89 -6.20 -29.23
N ALA A 16 10.61 -5.67 -28.25
CA ALA A 16 10.52 -6.16 -26.88
C ALA A 16 9.11 -5.81 -26.35
N CYS A 17 8.18 -6.78 -26.39
CA CYS A 17 6.93 -6.68 -25.66
C CYS A 17 7.24 -6.76 -24.15
N GLY A 18 7.60 -5.64 -23.55
CA GLY A 18 7.47 -5.48 -22.12
C GLY A 18 5.98 -5.41 -21.75
N PRO A 19 5.59 -5.77 -20.53
CA PRO A 19 4.19 -5.62 -20.11
C PRO A 19 3.76 -4.15 -20.30
N GLU A 20 2.64 -3.97 -20.99
CA GLU A 20 2.06 -2.65 -21.24
C GLU A 20 1.73 -2.01 -19.89
N GLN A 21 2.46 -0.96 -19.54
CA GLN A 21 2.19 -0.21 -18.32
C GLN A 21 0.92 0.60 -18.49
N ALA A 22 -0.04 0.40 -17.59
CA ALA A 22 -1.25 1.20 -17.57
C ALA A 22 -0.88 2.68 -17.38
N GLN A 23 -1.52 3.54 -18.17
CA GLN A 23 -1.32 4.97 -18.03
C GLN A 23 -2.35 5.56 -17.08
N HIS A 24 -1.90 6.41 -16.15
CA HIS A 24 -2.79 7.17 -15.30
C HIS A 24 -3.57 8.21 -16.12
N THR A 25 -4.89 8.17 -16.01
CA THR A 25 -5.77 9.21 -16.56
C THR A 25 -6.29 10.03 -15.39
N PRO A 26 -5.94 11.32 -15.29
CA PRO A 26 -6.42 12.17 -14.19
C PRO A 26 -7.94 12.22 -14.13
N THR A 27 -8.48 12.33 -12.94
CA THR A 27 -9.91 12.55 -12.72
C THR A 27 -10.36 13.85 -13.37
N ALA A 28 -11.59 13.89 -13.90
CA ALA A 28 -12.14 15.08 -14.57
C ALA A 28 -12.06 16.32 -13.66
N GLN A 29 -11.65 17.46 -14.26
CA GLN A 29 -11.50 18.68 -13.49
C GLN A 29 -12.85 19.27 -13.06
N VAL A 30 -12.97 19.57 -11.79
CA VAL A 30 -14.10 20.29 -11.21
C VAL A 30 -13.92 21.79 -11.45
N ALA A 31 -15.02 22.49 -11.78
CA ALA A 31 -15.01 23.94 -11.97
C ALA A 31 -14.55 24.69 -10.70
N ALA A 32 -13.93 25.86 -10.88
CA ALA A 32 -13.52 26.67 -9.74
C ALA A 32 -14.72 27.04 -8.87
N GLY A 33 -14.53 26.94 -7.55
CA GLY A 33 -15.49 27.41 -6.57
C GLY A 33 -15.33 28.90 -6.26
N ASP A 34 -16.10 29.40 -5.31
CA ASP A 34 -16.00 30.78 -4.82
C ASP A 34 -14.59 31.04 -4.25
N ALA A 35 -13.91 32.05 -4.76
CA ALA A 35 -12.54 32.38 -4.35
C ALA A 35 -12.44 32.78 -2.87
N SER A 36 -13.50 33.39 -2.29
CA SER A 36 -13.55 33.76 -0.86
C SER A 36 -13.67 32.57 0.07
N PHE A 37 -14.12 31.42 -0.44
CA PHE A 37 -14.33 30.23 0.35
C PHE A 37 -13.02 29.72 1.01
N ALA A 38 -11.92 29.78 0.30
CA ALA A 38 -10.63 29.29 0.83
C ALA A 38 -10.22 29.99 2.12
N ASP A 39 -10.38 31.29 2.21
CA ASP A 39 -10.10 32.07 3.43
C ASP A 39 -11.13 31.79 4.54
N THR A 40 -12.40 31.77 4.16
CA THR A 40 -13.49 31.44 5.10
C THR A 40 -13.32 30.03 5.66
N PHE A 41 -12.95 29.05 4.84
CA PHE A 41 -12.78 27.67 5.28
C PHE A 41 -11.63 27.52 6.28
N ARG A 42 -10.49 28.20 6.04
CA ARG A 42 -9.40 28.22 7.02
C ARG A 42 -9.84 28.80 8.39
N THR A 43 -10.56 29.90 8.36
CA THR A 43 -11.10 30.51 9.60
C THR A 43 -12.04 29.54 10.31
N ARG A 44 -12.95 28.88 9.58
CA ARG A 44 -13.86 27.89 10.16
C ARG A 44 -13.14 26.69 10.78
N LEU A 45 -12.02 26.24 10.22
CA LEU A 45 -11.20 25.17 10.82
C LEU A 45 -10.53 25.63 12.12
N LEU A 46 -10.11 26.90 12.21
CA LEU A 46 -9.49 27.47 13.40
C LEU A 46 -10.50 27.73 14.52
N ASP A 47 -11.69 28.18 14.16
CA ASP A 47 -12.77 28.56 15.11
C ASP A 47 -13.73 27.40 15.39
N ALA A 48 -13.47 26.20 14.85
CA ALA A 48 -14.31 25.02 15.01
C ALA A 48 -14.53 24.66 16.47
N LYS A 49 -15.68 24.10 16.77
CA LYS A 49 -16.09 23.59 18.09
C LYS A 49 -16.46 22.12 18.00
N ASP A 50 -16.41 21.42 19.11
CA ASP A 50 -16.86 20.03 19.22
C ASP A 50 -18.31 19.89 18.72
N GLY A 51 -18.53 18.93 17.82
CA GLY A 51 -19.82 18.68 17.17
C GLY A 51 -20.07 19.48 15.88
N ASP A 52 -19.18 20.37 15.48
CA ASP A 52 -19.37 21.16 14.25
C ASP A 52 -19.32 20.29 12.99
N VAL A 53 -20.21 20.64 12.04
CA VAL A 53 -20.18 20.13 10.68
C VAL A 53 -19.76 21.27 9.75
N ILE A 54 -18.57 21.15 9.16
CA ILE A 54 -18.02 22.13 8.24
C ILE A 54 -18.29 21.67 6.81
N GLU A 55 -19.31 22.28 6.19
CA GLU A 55 -19.69 21.96 4.80
C GLU A 55 -18.73 22.61 3.82
N VAL A 56 -18.32 21.83 2.80
CA VAL A 56 -17.55 22.28 1.65
C VAL A 56 -18.43 22.18 0.41
N PRO A 57 -18.94 23.29 -0.11
CA PRO A 57 -19.79 23.30 -1.29
C PRO A 57 -19.12 22.66 -2.52
N ALA A 58 -19.92 22.38 -3.55
CA ALA A 58 -19.34 21.95 -4.82
C ALA A 58 -18.46 23.07 -5.41
N GLY A 59 -17.27 22.71 -5.87
CA GLY A 59 -16.26 23.61 -6.43
C GLY A 59 -14.84 23.11 -6.17
N ARG A 60 -13.90 23.64 -6.94
CA ARG A 60 -12.45 23.44 -6.72
C ARG A 60 -11.90 24.66 -5.99
N TYR A 61 -11.35 24.45 -4.84
CA TYR A 61 -10.80 25.49 -3.97
C TYR A 61 -9.29 25.32 -3.85
N THR A 62 -8.53 26.38 -4.14
CA THR A 62 -7.07 26.33 -4.17
C THR A 62 -6.49 26.88 -2.89
N PHE A 63 -5.54 26.15 -2.31
CA PHE A 63 -4.85 26.50 -1.08
C PHE A 63 -3.34 26.60 -1.33
N ASP A 64 -2.71 27.65 -0.80
CA ASP A 64 -1.27 27.88 -0.89
C ASP A 64 -0.49 27.33 0.32
N ARG A 65 -1.18 26.75 1.29
CA ARG A 65 -0.63 26.17 2.52
C ARG A 65 -1.49 25.06 3.08
N SER A 66 -0.90 24.24 3.95
CA SER A 66 -1.64 23.19 4.67
C SER A 66 -2.83 23.75 5.44
N LEU A 67 -3.89 22.97 5.48
CA LEU A 67 -5.03 23.16 6.37
C LEU A 67 -4.80 22.37 7.65
N THR A 68 -5.27 22.90 8.79
CA THR A 68 -5.08 22.23 10.09
C THR A 68 -6.37 22.25 10.90
N LEU A 69 -6.73 21.10 11.47
CA LEU A 69 -7.82 20.93 12.44
C LEU A 69 -7.26 20.37 13.74
N ARG A 70 -7.66 20.96 14.90
CA ARG A 70 -7.22 20.53 16.23
C ARG A 70 -8.36 20.36 17.23
N VAL A 71 -9.58 20.36 16.77
CA VAL A 71 -10.78 20.29 17.60
C VAL A 71 -11.45 18.93 17.40
N ASP A 72 -11.72 18.27 18.49
CA ASP A 72 -12.42 16.99 18.54
C ASP A 72 -13.88 17.11 18.06
N GLY A 73 -14.43 15.99 17.56
CA GLY A 73 -15.85 15.89 17.21
C GLY A 73 -16.26 16.60 15.93
N VAL A 74 -15.31 17.07 15.12
CA VAL A 74 -15.61 17.81 13.89
C VAL A 74 -15.81 16.89 12.71
N THR A 75 -16.85 17.17 11.92
CA THR A 75 -17.09 16.60 10.60
C THR A 75 -16.78 17.61 9.51
N ILE A 76 -15.92 17.28 8.56
CA ILE A 76 -15.74 18.02 7.30
C ILE A 76 -16.47 17.24 6.22
N ARG A 77 -17.44 17.87 5.56
CA ARG A 77 -18.30 17.22 4.57
C ARG A 77 -18.34 17.99 3.26
N GLY A 78 -17.97 17.31 2.17
CA GLY A 78 -18.15 17.82 0.81
C GLY A 78 -19.45 17.37 0.16
N ALA A 79 -19.67 17.81 -1.07
CA ALA A 79 -20.81 17.40 -1.91
C ALA A 79 -20.51 16.11 -2.72
N GLY A 80 -19.32 15.57 -2.60
CA GLY A 80 -18.82 14.40 -3.30
C GLY A 80 -17.36 14.58 -3.76
N PRO A 81 -16.56 13.51 -3.89
CA PRO A 81 -15.14 13.64 -4.25
C PRO A 81 -14.92 14.23 -5.67
N ASP A 82 -15.93 14.10 -6.55
CA ASP A 82 -15.90 14.68 -7.89
C ASP A 82 -16.65 16.02 -7.96
N LYS A 83 -16.99 16.61 -6.83
CA LYS A 83 -17.72 17.88 -6.73
C LYS A 83 -17.01 18.87 -5.81
N SER A 84 -16.55 18.46 -4.64
CA SER A 84 -15.85 19.32 -3.67
C SER A 84 -14.38 18.93 -3.63
N VAL A 85 -13.51 19.81 -4.13
CA VAL A 85 -12.07 19.53 -4.28
C VAL A 85 -11.25 20.59 -3.57
N LEU A 86 -10.41 20.13 -2.64
CA LEU A 86 -9.36 20.95 -2.02
C LEU A 86 -8.06 20.74 -2.80
N SER A 87 -7.68 21.70 -3.60
CA SER A 87 -6.49 21.65 -4.46
C SER A 87 -5.32 22.38 -3.81
N PHE A 88 -4.21 21.67 -3.68
CA PHE A 88 -2.95 22.21 -3.18
C PHE A 88 -1.93 22.41 -4.29
N LYS A 89 -2.39 22.45 -5.53
CA LYS A 89 -1.53 22.74 -6.68
C LYS A 89 -0.88 24.11 -6.53
N GLY A 90 0.44 24.13 -6.36
CA GLY A 90 1.16 25.38 -6.10
C GLY A 90 1.28 25.72 -4.60
N GLN A 91 1.05 24.78 -3.70
CA GLN A 91 1.27 24.93 -2.25
C GLN A 91 2.67 25.45 -1.95
N LYS A 92 2.77 26.50 -1.13
CA LYS A 92 4.02 27.20 -0.78
C LYS A 92 4.50 26.86 0.64
N ALA A 93 3.57 26.61 1.56
CA ALA A 93 3.85 26.40 2.98
C ALA A 93 3.14 25.17 3.53
N GLY A 94 3.77 24.51 4.51
CA GLY A 94 3.33 23.22 5.04
C GLY A 94 3.67 22.07 4.09
N ALA A 95 3.45 20.87 4.54
CA ALA A 95 3.70 19.65 3.77
C ALA A 95 2.38 18.96 3.41
N GLU A 96 1.49 18.79 4.37
CA GLU A 96 0.21 18.09 4.19
C GLU A 96 -0.81 18.96 3.45
N GLY A 97 -1.77 18.34 2.80
CA GLY A 97 -2.99 19.02 2.37
C GLY A 97 -3.84 19.36 3.60
N LEU A 98 -4.33 18.35 4.32
CA LEU A 98 -5.08 18.51 5.56
C LEU A 98 -4.39 17.72 6.69
N LEU A 99 -3.99 18.45 7.74
CA LEU A 99 -3.46 17.89 8.98
C LEU A 99 -4.54 17.92 10.07
N VAL A 100 -4.83 16.78 10.68
CA VAL A 100 -5.77 16.63 11.77
C VAL A 100 -5.07 16.08 13.00
N ASN A 101 -5.19 16.77 14.13
CA ASN A 101 -4.76 16.30 15.44
C ASN A 101 -5.99 16.36 16.37
N ALA A 102 -6.91 15.41 16.19
CA ALA A 102 -8.19 15.41 16.88
C ALA A 102 -8.80 14.01 16.91
N SER A 103 -9.64 13.76 17.90
CA SER A 103 -10.49 12.58 18.04
C SER A 103 -11.90 12.82 17.51
N ARG A 104 -12.69 11.75 17.31
CA ARG A 104 -14.07 11.79 16.80
C ARG A 104 -14.19 12.64 15.52
N PHE A 105 -13.19 12.47 14.66
CA PHE A 105 -13.09 13.21 13.40
C PHE A 105 -13.70 12.42 12.25
N THR A 106 -14.47 13.11 11.42
CA THR A 106 -14.99 12.57 10.17
C THR A 106 -14.62 13.45 8.99
N LEU A 107 -14.05 12.84 7.94
CA LEU A 107 -13.89 13.44 6.63
C LEU A 107 -14.70 12.65 5.62
N GLU A 108 -15.63 13.31 4.92
CA GLU A 108 -16.47 12.60 3.97
C GLU A 108 -16.84 13.41 2.71
N ASN A 109 -17.06 12.68 1.59
CA ASN A 109 -17.55 13.22 0.32
C ASN A 109 -16.70 14.35 -0.27
N ILE A 110 -15.39 14.21 -0.30
CA ILE A 110 -14.48 15.29 -0.70
C ILE A 110 -13.23 14.74 -1.39
N ALA A 111 -12.57 15.57 -2.20
CA ALA A 111 -11.24 15.27 -2.72
C ALA A 111 -10.16 16.21 -2.18
N ILE A 112 -8.95 15.70 -2.04
CA ILE A 112 -7.71 16.42 -1.75
C ILE A 112 -6.75 16.14 -2.91
N GLU A 113 -6.26 17.17 -3.56
CA GLU A 113 -5.41 17.01 -4.74
C GLU A 113 -4.11 17.80 -4.66
N ASP A 114 -3.04 17.19 -5.22
CA ASP A 114 -1.76 17.82 -5.50
C ASP A 114 -1.07 18.46 -4.28
N SER A 115 -1.22 17.85 -3.09
CA SER A 115 -0.47 18.29 -1.89
C SER A 115 1.03 18.05 -2.06
N LYS A 116 1.83 18.90 -1.45
CA LYS A 116 3.29 18.83 -1.50
C LYS A 116 3.85 17.59 -0.77
N GLY A 117 3.25 17.28 0.37
CA GLY A 117 3.48 16.09 1.15
C GLY A 117 2.19 15.26 1.23
N ASP A 118 1.87 14.75 2.41
CA ASP A 118 0.72 13.85 2.59
C ASP A 118 -0.61 14.53 2.19
N GLY A 119 -1.54 13.75 1.65
CA GLY A 119 -2.87 14.27 1.31
C GLY A 119 -3.66 14.63 2.56
N LEU A 120 -4.16 13.62 3.25
CA LEU A 120 -4.76 13.72 4.59
C LEU A 120 -3.86 13.04 5.59
N LYS A 121 -3.42 13.74 6.61
CA LYS A 121 -2.75 13.17 7.78
C LYS A 121 -3.62 13.33 9.02
N VAL A 122 -3.97 12.21 9.67
CA VAL A 122 -4.56 12.21 11.00
C VAL A 122 -3.49 11.70 11.97
N ASN A 123 -2.95 12.61 12.74
CA ASN A 123 -1.88 12.31 13.69
C ASN A 123 -2.44 12.22 15.11
N GLU A 124 -2.45 10.98 15.63
CA GLU A 124 -3.08 10.65 16.90
C GLU A 124 -4.60 10.81 16.89
N GLY A 125 -5.27 10.39 17.93
CA GLY A 125 -6.72 10.47 18.06
C GLY A 125 -7.45 9.13 17.95
N GLU A 126 -8.70 9.15 18.37
CA GLU A 126 -9.59 7.98 18.39
C GLU A 126 -10.91 8.27 17.65
N HIS A 127 -11.57 7.21 17.16
CA HIS A 127 -12.83 7.31 16.40
C HIS A 127 -12.70 8.16 15.14
N ILE A 128 -11.85 7.71 14.23
CA ILE A 128 -11.57 8.38 12.96
C ILE A 128 -12.37 7.72 11.84
N THR A 129 -13.14 8.51 11.12
CA THR A 129 -13.89 8.06 9.94
C THR A 129 -13.46 8.83 8.70
N ILE A 130 -13.01 8.09 7.68
CA ILE A 130 -12.68 8.61 6.36
C ILE A 130 -13.58 7.87 5.37
N ARG A 131 -14.54 8.58 4.77
CA ARG A 131 -15.57 7.96 3.93
C ARG A 131 -15.78 8.70 2.62
N ASN A 132 -15.74 7.98 1.50
CA ASN A 132 -15.92 8.55 0.18
C ASN A 132 -15.01 9.78 -0.06
N VAL A 133 -13.71 9.58 0.22
CA VAL A 133 -12.65 10.58 0.07
C VAL A 133 -11.71 10.15 -1.06
N ARG A 134 -11.38 11.08 -1.95
CA ARG A 134 -10.34 10.85 -2.97
C ARG A 134 -9.11 11.69 -2.65
N VAL A 135 -7.94 11.07 -2.64
CA VAL A 135 -6.65 11.76 -2.64
C VAL A 135 -5.94 11.44 -3.94
N GLU A 136 -5.48 12.46 -4.65
CA GLU A 136 -4.88 12.26 -5.97
C GLU A 136 -3.77 13.27 -6.26
N TRP A 137 -2.64 12.78 -6.79
CA TRP A 137 -1.66 13.60 -7.49
C TRP A 137 -1.95 13.53 -8.98
N THR A 138 -2.55 14.60 -9.50
CA THR A 138 -3.11 14.65 -10.87
C THR A 138 -2.08 14.52 -11.98
N GLY A 139 -0.79 14.70 -11.66
CA GLY A 139 0.34 14.49 -12.57
C GLY A 139 0.73 13.02 -12.77
N GLY A 140 0.08 12.08 -12.07
CA GLY A 140 0.42 10.66 -12.10
C GLY A 140 1.63 10.30 -11.20
N PRO A 141 2.11 9.04 -11.29
CA PRO A 141 3.20 8.52 -10.46
C PRO A 141 4.47 9.36 -10.57
N SER A 142 5.00 9.81 -9.44
CA SER A 142 6.24 10.59 -9.38
C SER A 142 6.86 10.55 -7.98
N THR A 143 8.18 10.40 -7.89
CA THR A 143 8.95 10.55 -6.64
C THR A 143 8.76 11.93 -5.99
N LYS A 144 8.27 12.92 -6.72
CA LYS A 144 8.01 14.27 -6.22
C LYS A 144 6.65 14.43 -5.54
N ASN A 145 5.79 13.45 -5.67
CA ASN A 145 4.49 13.44 -5.01
C ASN A 145 4.67 13.27 -3.50
N GLY A 146 3.66 13.63 -2.73
CA GLY A 146 3.65 13.33 -1.31
C GLY A 146 3.70 11.84 -1.03
N ALA A 147 4.18 11.49 0.17
CA ALA A 147 4.39 10.11 0.54
C ALA A 147 3.07 9.36 0.69
N TYR A 148 2.12 9.90 1.43
CA TYR A 148 0.91 9.19 1.81
C TYR A 148 -0.36 9.90 1.35
N GLY A 149 -1.29 9.14 0.77
CA GLY A 149 -2.60 9.68 0.39
C GLY A 149 -3.50 9.86 1.62
N LEU A 150 -4.07 8.79 2.14
CA LEU A 150 -4.81 8.75 3.40
C LEU A 150 -3.90 8.20 4.48
N TYR A 151 -3.60 9.00 5.50
CA TYR A 151 -2.54 8.72 6.47
C TYR A 151 -2.99 8.89 7.93
N PRO A 152 -3.82 8.02 8.50
CA PRO A 152 -3.95 7.92 9.95
C PRO A 152 -2.72 7.23 10.56
N VAL A 153 -2.14 7.87 11.58
CA VAL A 153 -0.97 7.36 12.30
C VAL A 153 -1.13 7.56 13.81
N LYS A 154 -0.79 6.52 14.59
CA LYS A 154 -0.98 6.47 16.05
C LYS A 154 -2.44 6.73 16.47
N THR A 155 -3.35 6.22 15.67
CA THR A 155 -4.80 6.38 15.85
C THR A 155 -5.44 5.10 16.37
N ARG A 156 -6.66 5.22 16.87
CA ARG A 156 -7.46 4.09 17.32
C ARG A 156 -8.88 4.18 16.78
N ASN A 157 -9.49 3.00 16.55
CA ASN A 157 -10.88 2.91 16.12
C ASN A 157 -11.09 3.64 14.77
N VAL A 158 -10.41 3.16 13.74
CA VAL A 158 -10.30 3.82 12.43
C VAL A 158 -11.15 3.11 11.40
N LEU A 159 -12.01 3.85 10.72
CA LEU A 159 -12.73 3.39 9.53
C LEU A 159 -12.31 4.18 8.30
N ILE A 160 -11.77 3.47 7.30
CA ILE A 160 -11.57 4.00 5.95
C ILE A 160 -12.45 3.19 5.00
N GLU A 161 -13.39 3.86 4.35
CA GLU A 161 -14.29 3.17 3.44
C GLU A 161 -14.67 3.98 2.20
N ASN A 162 -14.96 3.28 1.09
CA ASN A 162 -15.39 3.89 -0.18
C ASN A 162 -14.45 4.98 -0.68
N SER A 163 -13.17 4.90 -0.37
CA SER A 163 -12.20 5.97 -0.62
C SER A 163 -11.22 5.58 -1.72
N VAL A 164 -10.59 6.57 -2.34
CA VAL A 164 -9.67 6.38 -3.47
C VAL A 164 -8.36 7.11 -3.19
N ALA A 165 -7.22 6.44 -3.46
CA ALA A 165 -5.91 7.05 -3.34
C ALA A 165 -5.06 6.78 -4.59
N ILE A 166 -4.53 7.84 -5.21
CA ILE A 166 -3.85 7.78 -6.51
C ILE A 166 -2.56 8.59 -6.50
N GLY A 167 -1.47 7.96 -6.89
CA GLY A 167 -0.21 8.64 -7.22
C GLY A 167 0.72 8.93 -6.04
N ALA A 168 0.49 8.37 -4.86
CA ALA A 168 1.37 8.53 -3.69
C ALA A 168 2.75 7.93 -3.94
N SER A 169 3.81 8.63 -3.53
CA SER A 169 5.20 8.18 -3.71
C SER A 169 5.66 7.17 -2.66
N ASP A 170 4.79 6.83 -1.72
CA ASP A 170 4.97 5.77 -0.75
C ASP A 170 3.66 4.94 -0.71
N ALA A 171 2.66 5.25 0.09
CA ALA A 171 1.44 4.48 0.12
C ALA A 171 0.18 5.32 -0.15
N GLY A 172 -0.73 4.77 -0.99
CA GLY A 172 -2.01 5.41 -1.28
C GLY A 172 -2.88 5.50 -0.03
N ILE A 173 -3.14 4.36 0.61
CA ILE A 173 -3.82 4.27 1.90
C ILE A 173 -2.82 3.67 2.89
N TYR A 174 -2.37 4.46 3.84
CA TYR A 174 -1.46 4.05 4.88
C TYR A 174 -2.14 4.13 6.25
N VAL A 175 -2.03 3.07 7.04
CA VAL A 175 -2.41 3.11 8.45
C VAL A 175 -1.23 2.60 9.27
N GLY A 176 -0.63 3.48 10.08
CA GLY A 176 0.58 3.14 10.83
C GLY A 176 0.46 3.32 12.33
N GLN A 177 1.10 2.41 13.09
CA GLN A 177 1.20 2.46 14.54
C GLN A 177 -0.17 2.66 15.23
N SER A 178 -1.21 2.11 14.62
CA SER A 178 -2.61 2.30 14.98
C SER A 178 -3.21 1.02 15.56
N ARG A 179 -4.48 1.09 15.99
CA ARG A 179 -5.18 -0.05 16.57
C ARG A 179 -6.66 -0.03 16.24
N ASP A 180 -7.24 -1.22 16.06
CA ASP A 180 -8.66 -1.42 15.78
C ASP A 180 -9.08 -0.69 14.50
N VAL A 181 -8.70 -1.25 13.35
CA VAL A 181 -8.75 -0.59 12.04
C VAL A 181 -9.60 -1.39 11.07
N ILE A 182 -10.45 -0.72 10.30
CA ILE A 182 -11.11 -1.29 9.13
C ILE A 182 -10.78 -0.44 7.90
N VAL A 183 -10.25 -1.08 6.85
CA VAL A 183 -10.09 -0.49 5.52
C VAL A 183 -10.92 -1.34 4.54
N ARG A 184 -11.97 -0.75 3.96
CA ARG A 184 -12.88 -1.51 3.10
C ARG A 184 -13.46 -0.73 1.92
N ASN A 185 -13.93 -1.46 0.90
CA ASN A 185 -14.60 -0.88 -0.28
C ASN A 185 -13.83 0.27 -0.93
N SER A 186 -12.52 0.28 -0.78
CA SER A 186 -11.64 1.38 -1.21
C SER A 186 -10.78 0.95 -2.39
N ARG A 187 -10.23 1.93 -3.11
CA ARG A 187 -9.39 1.71 -4.28
C ARG A 187 -8.07 2.46 -4.14
N ALA A 188 -6.98 1.75 -4.38
CA ALA A 188 -5.64 2.34 -4.43
C ALA A 188 -4.96 1.97 -5.74
N GLU A 189 -4.52 2.98 -6.50
CA GLU A 189 -3.89 2.76 -7.80
C GLU A 189 -2.81 3.79 -8.13
N PHE A 190 -1.82 3.35 -8.91
CA PHE A 190 -0.67 4.17 -9.31
C PHE A 190 0.17 4.72 -8.14
N ASN A 191 0.16 4.03 -7.00
CA ASN A 191 1.01 4.34 -5.84
C ASN A 191 2.24 3.41 -5.83
N VAL A 192 3.20 3.64 -4.94
CA VAL A 192 4.21 2.62 -4.67
C VAL A 192 3.57 1.47 -3.90
N ALA A 193 3.10 1.67 -2.68
CA ALA A 193 2.20 0.73 -2.02
C ALA A 193 0.75 1.15 -2.25
N GLY A 194 -0.12 0.23 -2.66
CA GLY A 194 -1.55 0.54 -2.79
C GLY A 194 -2.16 0.81 -1.41
N ILE A 195 -2.19 -0.22 -0.57
CA ILE A 195 -2.64 -0.15 0.83
C ILE A 195 -1.51 -0.69 1.71
N GLU A 196 -1.17 0.04 2.75
CA GLU A 196 -0.13 -0.35 3.70
C GLU A 196 -0.64 -0.29 5.14
N ILE A 197 -0.48 -1.39 5.84
CA ILE A 197 -0.78 -1.52 7.27
C ILE A 197 0.56 -1.74 7.97
N GLU A 198 1.08 -0.69 8.63
CA GLU A 198 2.41 -0.73 9.22
C GLU A 198 2.37 -0.65 10.74
N ASN A 199 3.02 -1.56 11.43
CA ASN A 199 3.10 -1.61 12.89
C ASN A 199 1.72 -1.37 13.57
N THR A 200 0.66 -1.91 12.97
CA THR A 200 -0.73 -1.72 13.41
C THR A 200 -1.26 -3.01 14.02
N VAL A 201 -2.06 -2.91 15.05
CA VAL A 201 -2.64 -4.04 15.78
C VAL A 201 -4.15 -4.09 15.56
N ASN A 202 -4.68 -5.28 15.26
CA ASN A 202 -6.08 -5.51 14.95
C ASN A 202 -6.54 -4.70 13.72
N ALA A 203 -6.36 -5.25 12.53
CA ALA A 203 -6.86 -4.60 11.31
C ALA A 203 -7.58 -5.61 10.40
N ASP A 204 -8.72 -5.19 9.87
CA ASP A 204 -9.46 -5.86 8.80
C ASP A 204 -9.34 -5.04 7.51
N VAL A 205 -8.76 -5.64 6.47
CA VAL A 205 -8.57 -5.02 5.14
C VAL A 205 -9.34 -5.86 4.12
N TYR A 206 -10.50 -5.39 3.67
CA TYR A 206 -11.37 -6.22 2.84
C TYR A 206 -12.22 -5.45 1.82
N ASP A 207 -12.67 -6.18 0.79
CA ASP A 207 -13.46 -5.65 -0.33
C ASP A 207 -12.80 -4.45 -1.02
N ASN A 208 -11.46 -4.36 -1.00
CA ASN A 208 -10.71 -3.30 -1.66
C ASN A 208 -10.20 -3.72 -3.03
N VAL A 209 -9.82 -2.74 -3.82
CA VAL A 209 -9.13 -2.91 -5.10
C VAL A 209 -7.77 -2.25 -5.02
N ALA A 210 -6.69 -3.04 -5.19
CA ALA A 210 -5.33 -2.53 -5.33
C ALA A 210 -4.76 -2.96 -6.69
N THR A 211 -4.54 -1.99 -7.58
CA THR A 211 -4.12 -2.27 -8.95
C THR A 211 -3.19 -1.17 -9.48
N ASN A 212 -2.34 -1.52 -10.45
CA ASN A 212 -1.41 -0.57 -11.06
C ASN A 212 -0.46 0.13 -10.07
N ASN A 213 -0.27 -0.42 -8.87
CA ASN A 213 0.74 0.04 -7.93
C ASN A 213 2.08 -0.68 -8.19
N THR A 214 3.12 -0.36 -7.47
CA THR A 214 4.35 -1.17 -7.42
C THR A 214 4.11 -2.44 -6.60
N GLY A 215 3.53 -2.30 -5.41
CA GLY A 215 3.01 -3.37 -4.57
C GLY A 215 1.53 -3.12 -4.22
N GLY A 216 0.72 -4.18 -4.16
CA GLY A 216 -0.73 -4.05 -3.97
C GLY A 216 -1.13 -3.76 -2.52
N ILE A 217 -1.06 -4.77 -1.63
CA ILE A 217 -1.36 -4.63 -0.19
C ILE A 217 -0.16 -5.10 0.62
N LEU A 218 0.34 -4.23 1.50
CA LEU A 218 1.51 -4.44 2.32
C LEU A 218 1.11 -4.50 3.80
N VAL A 219 1.60 -5.50 4.53
CA VAL A 219 1.42 -5.66 5.97
C VAL A 219 2.81 -5.72 6.59
N PHE A 220 3.28 -4.58 7.07
CA PHE A 220 4.65 -4.40 7.49
C PHE A 220 4.80 -4.20 8.99
N ASN A 221 5.86 -4.77 9.54
CA ASN A 221 6.47 -4.30 10.77
C ASN A 221 7.86 -3.79 10.44
N MET A 222 8.11 -2.56 10.86
CA MET A 222 9.40 -1.92 10.74
C MET A 222 9.98 -1.63 12.13
N PRO A 223 11.31 -1.74 12.30
CA PRO A 223 11.96 -1.40 13.55
C PRO A 223 11.89 0.09 13.83
N ALA A 224 12.21 0.50 15.07
CA ALA A 224 12.24 1.88 15.53
C ALA A 224 10.89 2.63 15.54
N LEU A 225 9.79 1.93 15.39
CA LEU A 225 8.44 2.49 15.55
C LEU A 225 7.89 2.21 16.95
N SER A 226 6.82 2.91 17.33
CA SER A 226 6.31 2.93 18.71
C SER A 226 5.68 1.63 19.19
N GLN A 227 5.34 0.73 18.29
CA GLN A 227 4.77 -0.60 18.58
C GLN A 227 5.06 -1.60 17.46
N GLN A 228 4.98 -2.89 17.76
CA GLN A 228 4.83 -3.93 16.74
C GLN A 228 3.35 -4.13 16.41
N GLY A 229 3.08 -4.45 15.14
CA GLY A 229 1.75 -4.78 14.66
C GLY A 229 1.49 -6.28 14.74
N GLY A 230 0.24 -6.66 14.51
CA GLY A 230 -0.22 -8.05 14.45
C GLY A 230 -1.73 -8.17 14.53
N ALA A 231 -2.23 -9.39 14.37
CA ALA A 231 -3.66 -9.68 14.27
C ALA A 231 -4.32 -8.96 13.08
N ILE A 232 -3.78 -9.19 11.89
CA ILE A 232 -4.22 -8.54 10.65
C ILE A 232 -4.95 -9.55 9.77
N ARG A 233 -6.13 -9.20 9.29
CA ARG A 233 -6.91 -9.98 8.34
C ARG A 233 -7.03 -9.25 7.02
N VAL A 234 -6.61 -9.90 5.93
CA VAL A 234 -6.66 -9.36 4.56
C VAL A 234 -7.51 -10.30 3.71
N PHE A 235 -8.73 -9.90 3.35
CA PHE A 235 -9.68 -10.81 2.72
C PHE A 235 -10.64 -10.13 1.74
N LYS A 236 -11.14 -10.90 0.76
CA LYS A 236 -12.07 -10.44 -0.28
C LYS A 236 -11.58 -9.23 -1.09
N ASN A 237 -10.28 -8.99 -1.14
CA ASN A 237 -9.71 -7.92 -1.96
C ASN A 237 -9.46 -8.41 -3.39
N LYS A 238 -9.43 -7.47 -4.33
CA LYS A 238 -8.95 -7.67 -5.70
C LYS A 238 -7.59 -7.00 -5.85
N VAL A 239 -6.54 -7.78 -6.04
CA VAL A 239 -5.16 -7.30 -6.07
C VAL A 239 -4.49 -7.77 -7.35
N PHE A 240 -4.40 -6.90 -8.35
CA PHE A 240 -3.96 -7.33 -9.66
C PHE A 240 -3.17 -6.27 -10.42
N LYS A 241 -2.23 -6.77 -11.27
CA LYS A 241 -1.41 -5.90 -12.16
C LYS A 241 -0.68 -4.79 -11.42
N ASN A 242 -0.16 -5.07 -10.23
CA ASN A 242 0.64 -4.08 -9.48
C ASN A 242 2.08 -4.06 -10.03
N ASN A 243 2.21 -3.64 -11.27
CA ASN A 243 3.45 -3.74 -12.07
C ASN A 243 4.09 -2.38 -12.38
N THR A 244 3.64 -1.30 -11.73
CA THR A 244 4.24 0.02 -11.90
C THR A 244 5.67 0.00 -11.33
N ALA A 245 6.63 0.47 -12.11
CA ALA A 245 8.01 0.58 -11.66
C ALA A 245 8.10 1.37 -10.35
N ASN A 246 8.93 0.91 -9.40
CA ASN A 246 9.04 1.55 -8.09
C ASN A 246 9.59 2.99 -8.24
N PHE A 247 8.81 3.96 -7.81
CA PHE A 247 9.15 5.38 -7.81
C PHE A 247 9.24 5.96 -6.40
N GLY A 248 9.31 5.12 -5.37
CA GLY A 248 9.54 5.51 -3.97
C GLY A 248 10.86 6.27 -3.79
N ALA A 249 10.92 7.10 -2.78
CA ALA A 249 12.15 7.82 -2.45
C ALA A 249 13.25 6.84 -2.03
N LYS A 250 14.43 6.97 -2.62
CA LYS A 250 15.56 6.08 -2.31
C LYS A 250 15.90 6.12 -0.82
N GLY A 251 16.07 4.94 -0.24
CA GLY A 251 16.40 4.77 1.18
C GLY A 251 15.19 4.68 2.12
N THR A 252 13.96 4.82 1.60
CA THR A 252 12.76 4.44 2.34
C THR A 252 12.52 2.93 2.25
N PRO A 253 11.90 2.30 3.26
CA PRO A 253 11.58 0.87 3.22
C PRO A 253 10.79 0.47 1.98
N VAL A 254 9.80 1.26 1.60
CA VAL A 254 8.94 0.98 0.45
C VAL A 254 9.72 0.98 -0.88
N SER A 255 10.84 1.70 -0.97
CA SER A 255 11.70 1.69 -2.17
C SER A 255 12.37 0.33 -2.43
N SER A 256 12.33 -0.58 -1.46
CA SER A 256 12.83 -1.96 -1.62
C SER A 256 11.77 -2.95 -2.11
N VAL A 257 10.50 -2.55 -2.18
CA VAL A 257 9.42 -3.41 -2.65
C VAL A 257 9.59 -3.67 -4.14
N PRO A 258 9.70 -4.94 -4.57
CA PRO A 258 9.81 -5.25 -5.98
C PRO A 258 8.52 -4.88 -6.74
N ALA A 259 8.65 -4.25 -7.89
CA ALA A 259 7.51 -4.01 -8.76
C ALA A 259 6.89 -5.36 -9.19
N GLY A 260 5.57 -5.43 -9.20
CA GLY A 260 4.89 -6.69 -9.48
C GLY A 260 4.63 -7.55 -8.24
N SER A 261 4.65 -6.96 -7.05
CA SER A 261 4.26 -7.65 -5.82
C SER A 261 2.74 -7.50 -5.58
N GLY A 262 2.02 -8.62 -5.46
CA GLY A 262 0.59 -8.57 -5.15
C GLY A 262 0.35 -8.19 -3.69
N MET A 263 0.63 -9.08 -2.77
CA MET A 263 0.59 -8.84 -1.33
C MET A 263 1.97 -9.11 -0.71
N VAL A 264 2.34 -8.33 0.29
CA VAL A 264 3.62 -8.51 1.01
C VAL A 264 3.37 -8.48 2.51
N VAL A 265 3.79 -9.52 3.20
CA VAL A 265 3.89 -9.55 4.67
C VAL A 265 5.35 -9.43 5.03
N ASN A 266 5.72 -8.45 5.85
CA ASN A 266 7.09 -8.24 6.28
C ASN A 266 7.20 -8.16 7.80
N SER A 267 7.93 -9.09 8.42
CA SER A 267 8.19 -9.12 9.88
C SER A 267 6.92 -8.96 10.74
N ASN A 268 5.77 -9.37 10.24
CA ASN A 268 4.49 -9.22 10.93
C ASN A 268 3.97 -10.58 11.40
N ASP A 269 3.30 -10.58 12.53
CA ASP A 269 2.77 -11.76 13.19
C ASP A 269 1.25 -11.81 13.14
N ASP A 270 0.70 -13.04 13.24
CA ASP A 270 -0.74 -13.25 13.28
C ASP A 270 -1.45 -12.59 12.09
N VAL A 271 -1.10 -13.00 10.86
CA VAL A 271 -1.70 -12.48 9.63
C VAL A 271 -2.51 -13.57 8.93
N GLU A 272 -3.76 -13.27 8.60
CA GLU A 272 -4.60 -14.11 7.74
C GLU A 272 -4.82 -13.46 6.37
N ILE A 273 -4.47 -14.17 5.29
CA ILE A 273 -4.73 -13.78 3.90
C ILE A 273 -5.67 -14.80 3.29
N PHE A 274 -6.95 -14.45 3.09
CA PHE A 274 -7.95 -15.43 2.65
C PHE A 274 -9.04 -14.82 1.77
N ASP A 275 -9.65 -15.66 0.92
CA ASP A 275 -10.76 -15.28 0.03
C ASP A 275 -10.46 -14.08 -0.90
N ASN A 276 -9.18 -13.76 -1.16
CA ASN A 276 -8.80 -12.70 -2.09
C ASN A 276 -8.75 -13.20 -3.55
N ASP A 277 -8.86 -12.27 -4.48
CA ASP A 277 -8.63 -12.46 -5.92
C ASP A 277 -7.32 -11.75 -6.29
N ILE A 278 -6.24 -12.51 -6.48
CA ILE A 278 -4.89 -11.96 -6.69
C ILE A 278 -4.37 -12.46 -8.03
N SER A 279 -4.02 -11.54 -8.94
CA SER A 279 -3.60 -11.95 -10.28
C SER A 279 -2.64 -11.00 -10.98
N ASP A 280 -1.91 -11.58 -11.94
CA ASP A 280 -1.11 -10.85 -12.92
C ASP A 280 -0.09 -9.89 -12.30
N ASN A 281 0.41 -10.21 -11.10
CA ASN A 281 1.49 -9.48 -10.44
C ASN A 281 2.84 -10.05 -10.90
N ALA A 282 3.63 -9.29 -11.63
CA ALA A 282 4.75 -9.77 -12.42
C ALA A 282 5.88 -10.44 -11.60
N THR A 283 6.08 -10.03 -10.35
CA THR A 283 7.05 -10.64 -9.44
C THR A 283 6.48 -11.88 -8.76
N THR A 284 5.38 -11.75 -8.02
CA THR A 284 4.63 -12.87 -7.45
C THR A 284 3.34 -12.37 -6.79
N ASN A 285 2.38 -13.28 -6.59
CA ASN A 285 1.10 -12.93 -5.98
C ASN A 285 1.22 -12.62 -4.48
N ILE A 286 2.03 -13.37 -3.72
CA ILE A 286 2.21 -13.17 -2.29
C ILE A 286 3.69 -13.31 -1.92
N ILE A 287 4.22 -12.36 -1.17
CA ILE A 287 5.56 -12.42 -0.56
C ILE A 287 5.41 -12.47 0.96
N VAL A 288 6.12 -13.39 1.59
CA VAL A 288 6.36 -13.40 3.03
C VAL A 288 7.84 -13.13 3.26
N SER A 289 8.16 -12.10 4.02
CA SER A 289 9.55 -11.65 4.19
C SER A 289 9.84 -11.17 5.60
N SER A 290 11.10 -11.05 5.91
CA SER A 290 11.61 -10.40 7.09
C SER A 290 12.28 -9.07 6.73
N VAL A 291 12.47 -8.19 7.71
CA VAL A 291 13.20 -6.94 7.52
C VAL A 291 14.62 -7.15 6.99
N TYR A 292 15.20 -8.33 7.20
CA TYR A 292 16.52 -8.68 6.67
C TYR A 292 16.59 -8.67 5.14
N SER A 293 15.46 -8.90 4.47
CA SER A 293 15.37 -8.89 3.01
C SER A 293 15.08 -7.51 2.43
N THR A 294 14.72 -6.51 3.24
CA THR A 294 14.39 -5.16 2.75
C THR A 294 15.60 -4.26 2.55
N GLY A 295 16.79 -4.72 2.94
CA GLY A 295 18.00 -3.88 2.92
C GLY A 295 18.00 -2.76 3.95
N TYR A 296 16.98 -2.66 4.77
CA TYR A 296 16.90 -1.72 5.88
C TYR A 296 17.93 -2.08 6.95
N LYS A 297 18.83 -1.15 7.23
CA LYS A 297 19.94 -1.34 8.17
C LYS A 297 19.88 -0.27 9.25
N ASP A 298 19.05 -0.48 10.26
CA ASP A 298 19.12 0.30 11.50
C ASP A 298 19.55 -0.62 12.65
N ASP A 299 20.84 -0.70 12.90
CA ASP A 299 21.43 -1.55 13.94
C ASP A 299 21.03 -1.10 15.37
N LYS A 300 20.46 0.09 15.54
CA LYS A 300 20.08 0.64 16.85
C LYS A 300 18.67 0.24 17.28
N ALA A 301 17.81 -0.09 16.35
CA ALA A 301 16.40 -0.36 16.59
C ALA A 301 16.09 -1.80 17.05
N ALA A 302 17.06 -2.71 16.96
CA ALA A 302 16.83 -4.15 16.93
C ALA A 302 16.71 -4.87 18.27
N LYS A 303 16.85 -4.19 19.43
CA LYS A 303 16.84 -4.92 20.72
C LYS A 303 15.47 -5.44 21.14
N ASP A 304 14.40 -4.74 20.72
CA ASP A 304 13.02 -5.05 21.12
C ASP A 304 12.12 -5.31 19.89
N PHE A 305 12.70 -5.55 18.72
CA PHE A 305 11.98 -5.78 17.47
C PHE A 305 12.08 -7.25 17.06
N ASP A 306 10.93 -7.89 16.82
CA ASP A 306 10.87 -9.21 16.21
C ASP A 306 10.94 -9.09 14.68
N PRO A 307 12.05 -9.49 14.05
CA PRO A 307 12.24 -9.34 12.60
C PRO A 307 11.58 -10.47 11.78
N TYR A 308 10.99 -11.46 12.41
CA TYR A 308 10.51 -12.66 11.74
C TYR A 308 9.00 -12.60 11.48
N PRO A 309 8.53 -13.03 10.29
CA PRO A 309 7.10 -13.24 10.07
C PRO A 309 6.68 -14.57 10.72
N GLU A 310 5.71 -14.56 11.60
CA GLU A 310 5.28 -15.73 12.33
C GLU A 310 3.76 -15.86 12.42
N ARG A 311 3.25 -17.09 12.48
CA ARG A 311 1.82 -17.41 12.54
C ARG A 311 1.03 -16.75 11.38
N ILE A 312 1.48 -17.04 10.16
CA ILE A 312 0.87 -16.54 8.92
C ILE A 312 -0.05 -17.62 8.35
N SER A 313 -1.28 -17.28 8.04
CA SER A 313 -2.26 -18.17 7.43
C SER A 313 -2.67 -17.68 6.04
N ILE A 314 -2.44 -18.49 5.00
CA ILE A 314 -2.80 -18.18 3.59
C ILE A 314 -3.69 -19.29 3.07
N TYR A 315 -4.97 -19.00 2.76
CA TYR A 315 -5.92 -20.02 2.33
C TYR A 315 -7.12 -19.46 1.57
N GLY A 316 -7.77 -20.28 0.75
CA GLY A 316 -9.03 -19.94 0.05
C GLY A 316 -8.90 -18.78 -0.94
N ASN A 317 -7.68 -18.35 -1.31
CA ASN A 317 -7.47 -17.29 -2.28
C ASN A 317 -7.62 -17.82 -3.71
N ARG A 318 -8.12 -16.99 -4.62
CA ARG A 318 -8.04 -17.25 -6.06
C ARG A 318 -6.79 -16.58 -6.60
N LEU A 319 -5.82 -17.39 -6.99
CA LEU A 319 -4.51 -16.96 -7.48
C LEU A 319 -4.40 -17.28 -8.96
N LYS A 320 -3.99 -16.32 -9.78
CA LYS A 320 -3.91 -16.52 -11.23
C LYS A 320 -2.83 -15.67 -11.87
N GLY A 321 -2.02 -16.30 -12.73
CA GLY A 321 -0.94 -15.58 -13.44
C GLY A 321 0.08 -14.96 -12.48
N GLY A 322 1.02 -14.21 -13.01
CA GLY A 322 2.09 -13.58 -12.24
C GLY A 322 3.34 -14.46 -12.11
N GLY A 323 4.39 -13.89 -11.50
CA GLY A 323 5.68 -14.56 -11.34
C GLY A 323 6.55 -14.67 -12.59
N ASP A 324 6.08 -14.17 -13.72
CA ASP A 324 6.76 -14.32 -15.01
C ASP A 324 8.00 -13.43 -15.14
N SER A 325 7.92 -12.21 -14.63
CA SER A 325 8.93 -11.18 -14.78
C SER A 325 9.24 -10.49 -13.44
N PRO A 326 9.87 -11.19 -12.48
CA PRO A 326 10.19 -10.60 -11.18
C PRO A 326 11.10 -9.39 -11.34
N ASP A 327 10.88 -8.38 -10.50
CA ASP A 327 11.71 -7.20 -10.46
C ASP A 327 13.01 -7.45 -9.67
N GLY A 328 14.09 -6.77 -10.07
CA GLY A 328 15.40 -6.94 -9.47
C GLY A 328 16.21 -8.10 -10.05
N LEU A 329 17.54 -7.94 -10.07
CA LEU A 329 18.46 -8.93 -10.65
C LEU A 329 18.48 -10.23 -9.83
N ASP A 330 18.38 -10.12 -8.52
CA ASP A 330 18.45 -11.26 -7.60
C ASP A 330 17.24 -12.19 -7.76
N LEU A 331 16.03 -11.60 -7.82
CA LEU A 331 14.81 -12.37 -8.04
C LEU A 331 14.74 -12.97 -9.44
N LYS A 332 15.23 -12.25 -10.45
CA LYS A 332 15.37 -12.80 -11.83
C LYS A 332 16.34 -13.97 -11.87
N ALA A 333 17.47 -13.85 -11.19
CA ALA A 333 18.46 -14.93 -11.12
C ALA A 333 17.88 -16.15 -10.36
N LEU A 334 17.24 -15.93 -9.23
CA LEU A 334 16.58 -16.98 -8.45
C LEU A 334 15.51 -17.70 -9.27
N LYS A 335 14.59 -16.95 -9.93
CA LYS A 335 13.57 -17.53 -10.80
C LYS A 335 14.21 -18.39 -11.90
N THR A 336 15.24 -17.87 -12.56
CA THR A 336 15.89 -18.56 -13.66
C THR A 336 16.60 -19.84 -13.19
N ALA A 337 17.22 -19.80 -12.02
CA ALA A 337 17.91 -20.97 -11.45
C ALA A 337 16.93 -22.10 -11.10
N ILE A 338 15.73 -21.77 -10.61
CA ILE A 338 14.74 -22.76 -10.16
C ILE A 338 13.84 -23.22 -11.31
N TYR A 339 13.35 -22.28 -12.13
CA TYR A 339 12.30 -22.52 -13.13
C TYR A 339 12.73 -22.34 -14.58
N GLY A 340 13.97 -21.98 -14.83
CA GLY A 340 14.47 -21.67 -16.17
C GLY A 340 13.99 -20.32 -16.71
N LEU A 341 14.38 -20.00 -17.94
CA LEU A 341 14.08 -18.71 -18.56
C LEU A 341 12.56 -18.48 -18.77
N SER A 342 11.86 -19.51 -19.21
CA SER A 342 10.40 -19.46 -19.51
C SER A 342 9.49 -19.81 -18.33
N GLY A 343 10.06 -20.21 -17.20
CA GLY A 343 9.28 -20.51 -16.00
C GLY A 343 8.85 -19.26 -15.25
N HIS A 344 8.01 -19.44 -14.26
CA HIS A 344 7.49 -18.37 -13.38
C HIS A 344 7.62 -18.77 -11.91
N PHE A 345 7.67 -17.80 -11.01
CA PHE A 345 7.54 -18.06 -9.59
C PHE A 345 6.14 -18.63 -9.26
N PRO A 346 6.04 -19.47 -8.24
CA PRO A 346 4.75 -19.90 -7.73
C PRO A 346 4.02 -18.74 -7.04
N ASP A 347 2.81 -19.01 -6.56
CA ASP A 347 1.96 -18.00 -5.93
C ASP A 347 2.56 -17.37 -4.68
N VAL A 348 3.36 -18.11 -3.92
CA VAL A 348 3.96 -17.64 -2.66
C VAL A 348 5.47 -17.74 -2.70
N LEU A 349 6.13 -16.63 -2.41
CA LEU A 349 7.57 -16.53 -2.21
C LEU A 349 7.85 -16.17 -0.74
N TRP A 350 8.60 -17.03 -0.04
CA TRP A 350 9.08 -16.75 1.31
C TRP A 350 10.59 -16.58 1.30
N ASP A 351 11.11 -15.58 2.00
CA ASP A 351 12.55 -15.30 2.07
C ASP A 351 13.35 -16.31 2.91
N GLY A 352 12.68 -17.12 3.74
CA GLY A 352 13.31 -18.20 4.49
C GLY A 352 13.85 -17.80 5.87
N TYR A 353 13.74 -16.55 6.29
CA TYR A 353 14.17 -16.14 7.60
C TYR A 353 13.19 -16.60 8.68
N ALA A 354 13.66 -17.41 9.62
CA ALA A 354 12.88 -17.95 10.72
C ALA A 354 13.60 -17.78 12.06
N ASN A 355 12.86 -17.58 13.13
CA ASN A 355 13.37 -17.52 14.48
C ASN A 355 13.82 -18.91 14.95
N LYS A 356 15.12 -19.13 15.02
CA LYS A 356 15.70 -20.41 15.41
C LYS A 356 15.47 -20.77 16.89
N GLN A 357 15.01 -19.83 17.70
CA GLN A 357 14.69 -20.08 19.11
C GLN A 357 13.30 -20.69 19.29
N ARG A 358 12.41 -20.55 18.30
CA ARG A 358 11.09 -21.18 18.30
C ARG A 358 11.19 -22.64 17.89
N LYS A 359 10.80 -23.52 18.82
CA LYS A 359 10.80 -24.97 18.58
C LYS A 359 9.76 -25.41 17.55
N GLU A 360 8.62 -24.71 17.50
CA GLU A 360 7.51 -24.96 16.58
C GLU A 360 7.77 -24.40 15.16
N GLY A 361 8.89 -23.73 14.92
CA GLY A 361 9.17 -23.01 13.68
C GLY A 361 8.27 -21.77 13.50
N PRO A 362 8.27 -21.15 12.30
CA PRO A 362 7.58 -19.88 12.07
C PRO A 362 6.06 -20.02 11.96
N GLN A 363 5.52 -21.25 11.81
CA GLN A 363 4.09 -21.53 11.64
C GLN A 363 3.48 -20.70 10.48
N ILE A 364 4.08 -20.82 9.30
CA ILE A 364 3.51 -20.28 8.07
C ILE A 364 2.67 -21.40 7.45
N CYS A 365 1.34 -21.27 7.52
CA CYS A 365 0.40 -22.27 7.06
C CYS A 365 -0.22 -21.82 5.73
N ILE A 366 -0.02 -22.62 4.67
CA ILE A 366 -0.40 -22.24 3.31
C ILE A 366 -1.21 -23.36 2.67
N ARG A 367 -2.37 -23.03 2.12
CA ARG A 367 -3.25 -23.95 1.39
C ARG A 367 -3.82 -23.28 0.14
N ASP A 368 -4.30 -24.09 -0.77
CA ASP A 368 -4.99 -23.65 -2.00
C ASP A 368 -4.13 -22.75 -2.90
N VAL A 369 -2.86 -23.10 -3.05
CA VAL A 369 -1.87 -22.37 -3.88
C VAL A 369 -1.25 -23.32 -4.91
N SER A 370 -0.75 -22.79 -6.03
CA SER A 370 -0.04 -23.57 -7.03
C SER A 370 1.34 -24.05 -6.56
N GLY A 371 1.92 -23.37 -5.59
CA GLY A 371 3.19 -23.71 -4.99
C GLY A 371 3.76 -22.61 -4.10
N VAL A 372 4.82 -22.97 -3.38
CA VAL A 372 5.59 -22.09 -2.49
C VAL A 372 7.07 -22.23 -2.82
N VAL A 373 7.81 -21.14 -2.81
CA VAL A 373 9.27 -21.17 -2.80
C VAL A 373 9.78 -20.55 -1.50
N ASN A 374 10.60 -21.30 -0.78
CA ASN A 374 11.50 -20.76 0.22
C ASN A 374 12.82 -20.38 -0.48
N ALA A 375 13.15 -19.11 -0.48
CA ALA A 375 14.30 -18.58 -1.19
C ALA A 375 15.65 -18.86 -0.51
N ASP A 376 15.66 -19.34 0.74
CA ASP A 376 16.88 -19.55 1.53
C ASP A 376 17.72 -18.26 1.69
N GLY A 377 17.08 -17.16 2.05
CA GLY A 377 17.77 -15.89 2.35
C GLY A 377 18.90 -16.04 3.38
N PRO A 378 18.69 -16.74 4.53
CA PRO A 378 19.74 -17.02 5.49
C PRO A 378 20.94 -17.77 4.90
N GLY A 379 20.72 -18.63 3.92
CA GLY A 379 21.77 -19.38 3.20
C GLY A 379 22.34 -18.62 2.01
N SER A 380 22.03 -17.33 1.85
CA SER A 380 22.41 -16.51 0.70
C SER A 380 21.89 -17.08 -0.64
N TYR A 381 20.65 -17.56 -0.63
CA TYR A 381 19.92 -18.10 -1.79
C TYR A 381 20.57 -19.33 -2.45
N LYS A 382 21.37 -20.09 -1.69
CA LYS A 382 22.11 -21.24 -2.24
C LYS A 382 21.29 -22.52 -2.34
N ASN A 383 20.32 -22.70 -1.44
CA ASN A 383 19.52 -23.91 -1.32
C ASN A 383 18.02 -23.59 -1.29
N PRO A 384 17.46 -22.93 -2.31
CA PRO A 384 16.03 -22.66 -2.33
C PRO A 384 15.23 -23.96 -2.35
N SER A 385 14.06 -23.97 -1.72
CA SER A 385 13.22 -25.17 -1.60
C SER A 385 11.82 -24.92 -2.13
N GLN A 386 11.28 -25.91 -2.84
CA GLN A 386 9.89 -25.95 -3.30
C GLN A 386 9.05 -26.99 -2.52
N ASP A 387 9.59 -27.49 -1.39
CA ASP A 387 8.85 -28.43 -0.54
C ASP A 387 7.68 -27.71 0.16
N THR A 388 6.46 -28.17 -0.07
CA THR A 388 5.24 -27.60 0.52
C THR A 388 4.88 -28.17 1.86
N LYS A 389 5.44 -29.33 2.24
CA LYS A 389 5.11 -30.03 3.52
C LYS A 389 5.28 -29.17 4.77
N PRO A 390 6.31 -28.33 4.88
CA PRO A 390 6.48 -27.49 6.07
C PRO A 390 5.35 -26.49 6.30
N TYR A 391 4.53 -26.23 5.26
CA TYR A 391 3.43 -25.26 5.29
C TYR A 391 2.05 -25.91 5.46
N GLU A 392 1.99 -27.25 5.51
CA GLU A 392 0.76 -28.00 5.72
C GLU A 392 0.36 -27.99 7.20
N CYS A 393 -0.16 -26.87 7.66
CA CYS A 393 -0.61 -26.67 9.04
C CYS A 393 -1.89 -25.81 9.10
N ASP A 394 -2.45 -25.70 10.27
CA ASP A 394 -3.61 -24.88 10.59
C ASP A 394 -3.32 -23.99 11.80
N LEU A 395 -3.74 -22.74 11.72
CA LEU A 395 -3.72 -21.79 12.82
C LEU A 395 -5.15 -21.42 13.24
N PRO A 396 -5.35 -21.05 14.50
CA PRO A 396 -6.62 -20.49 14.96
C PRO A 396 -6.98 -19.24 14.14
N LYS A 397 -8.25 -19.10 13.77
CA LYS A 397 -8.73 -17.91 13.07
C LYS A 397 -8.69 -16.69 13.97
N LEU A 398 -8.27 -15.56 13.39
CA LEU A 398 -8.30 -14.28 14.08
C LEU A 398 -9.75 -13.77 14.20
N PRO A 399 -10.11 -13.09 15.31
CA PRO A 399 -11.43 -12.50 15.48
C PRO A 399 -11.63 -11.34 14.51
N ALA A 400 -12.88 -11.14 14.09
CA ALA A 400 -13.27 -9.96 13.30
C ALA A 400 -13.18 -8.69 14.15
N ILE A 401 -12.84 -7.58 13.49
CA ILE A 401 -12.80 -6.28 14.16
C ILE A 401 -14.23 -5.73 14.29
N ASP A 402 -14.58 -5.34 15.47
CA ASP A 402 -15.79 -4.58 15.76
C ASP A 402 -15.40 -3.18 16.25
N LEU A 403 -15.60 -2.18 15.40
CA LEU A 403 -15.27 -0.81 15.75
C LEU A 403 -16.31 -0.28 16.74
N LYS A 404 -15.83 0.14 17.89
CA LYS A 404 -16.68 0.82 18.87
C LYS A 404 -17.21 2.11 18.25
N ARG A 405 -18.52 2.30 18.30
CA ARG A 405 -19.12 3.59 17.93
C ARG A 405 -18.77 4.60 19.03
N GLY A 406 -18.17 5.72 18.63
CA GLY A 406 -17.88 6.83 19.52
C GLY A 406 -19.09 7.65 19.86
#